data_00b720f509ea4834946ae29ba6864c00
#
_entry.id   00b720f509ea4834946ae29ba6864c00
#
_cell.length_a   1.000
_cell.length_b   1.000
_cell.length_c   1.000
_cell.angle_alpha   90.00
_cell.angle_beta   90.00
_cell.angle_gamma   90.00
#
_symmetry.space_group_name_H-M   'P 1'
#
loop_
_entity.id
_entity.type
_entity.pdbx_description
1 polymer ?
#
loop_
_entity_poly.entity_id
_entity_poly.type
_entity_poly.pdbx_seq_one_letter_code
_entity_poly.pdbx_strand_id
1 'polypeptide(L)'
;MMEISKEKKEKKKRIVSIWVCILIFIGAFFAGMISKVAIKPAWSTKYTATWSEELGTKITDISYGDEEANKFDLYLPKDSTKDTYGLVIYLHAGGFTSGDKADDENMLAWLCSKGYVAAGINYTLRTDTNNASVLLQSNEIKEAIPIVVEEAKNRGYNIDKMTVAGGSAGHALAMIYAYRDAQDAPVPVVFTFGAVGPSCFYVEDWGVYGLDQNTEESRIAAANLFSVMGGVEITPEEIQNGSYTEKMKPISAAEWVSENTIPTVVAYGTCDKVTQFLASLRLKEALEDNGVDYKYYELPN
;
A
#
# COMPACT_ATOMS: atom_id res chain seq x y z
N MET A 1 64.26 21.12 21.80
CA MET A 1 63.50 20.14 22.63
C MET A 1 62.12 20.65 23.07
N MET A 2 61.97 21.92 23.47
CA MET A 2 60.68 22.52 23.89
C MET A 2 59.67 22.67 22.76
N GLU A 3 60.07 23.01 21.54
CA GLU A 3 59.18 23.19 20.39
C GLU A 3 58.52 21.90 19.91
N ILE A 4 59.28 20.79 19.84
CA ILE A 4 58.80 19.44 19.50
C ILE A 4 57.76 18.92 20.52
N SER A 5 57.92 19.35 21.79
CA SER A 5 56.97 18.97 22.87
C SER A 5 55.65 19.74 22.74
N LYS A 6 55.67 20.99 22.32
CA LYS A 6 54.48 21.82 22.04
C LYS A 6 53.68 21.27 20.86
N GLU A 7 54.36 20.96 19.76
CA GLU A 7 53.74 20.43 18.55
C GLU A 7 53.06 19.04 18.79
N LYS A 8 53.71 18.17 19.53
CA LYS A 8 53.08 16.88 19.95
C LYS A 8 51.83 17.08 20.82
N LYS A 9 51.85 18.07 21.72
CA LYS A 9 50.70 18.39 22.58
C LYS A 9 49.54 18.97 21.84
N GLU A 10 49.78 19.83 20.84
CA GLU A 10 48.76 20.39 19.96
C GLU A 10 48.15 19.30 19.04
N LYS A 11 48.99 18.44 18.45
CA LYS A 11 48.52 17.29 17.65
C LYS A 11 47.65 16.34 18.45
N LYS A 12 48.00 16.07 19.72
CA LYS A 12 47.19 15.21 20.64
C LYS A 12 45.86 15.89 20.96
N LYS A 13 45.81 17.19 21.23
CA LYS A 13 44.57 17.94 21.46
C LYS A 13 43.66 17.90 20.23
N ARG A 14 44.21 18.10 19.03
CA ARG A 14 43.45 18.06 17.77
C ARG A 14 42.84 16.66 17.53
N ILE A 15 43.60 15.59 17.79
CA ILE A 15 43.09 14.22 17.67
C ILE A 15 41.95 13.97 18.67
N VAL A 16 42.11 14.37 19.93
CA VAL A 16 41.06 14.25 20.94
C VAL A 16 39.82 15.05 20.55
N SER A 17 39.97 16.26 20.05
CA SER A 17 38.85 17.08 19.58
C SER A 17 38.09 16.39 18.42
N ILE A 18 38.78 15.77 17.46
CA ILE A 18 38.17 15.03 16.36
C ILE A 18 37.36 13.86 16.90
N TRP A 19 37.91 13.06 17.83
CA TRP A 19 37.19 11.94 18.42
C TRP A 19 35.96 12.37 19.22
N VAL A 20 36.04 13.48 19.94
CA VAL A 20 34.89 14.08 20.64
C VAL A 20 33.79 14.48 19.65
N CYS A 21 34.14 15.14 18.53
CA CYS A 21 33.18 15.51 17.50
C CYS A 21 32.51 14.27 16.86
N ILE A 22 33.29 13.21 16.59
CA ILE A 22 32.76 11.95 16.06
C ILE A 22 31.76 11.31 17.04
N LEU A 23 32.11 11.28 18.33
CA LEU A 23 31.21 10.71 19.35
C LEU A 23 29.93 11.52 19.51
N ILE A 24 30.02 12.86 19.46
CA ILE A 24 28.83 13.73 19.49
C ILE A 24 27.96 13.49 18.27
N PHE A 25 28.55 13.38 17.07
CA PHE A 25 27.83 13.11 15.84
C PHE A 25 27.11 11.75 15.91
N ILE A 26 27.81 10.70 16.34
CA ILE A 26 27.22 9.37 16.51
C ILE A 26 26.07 9.42 17.53
N GLY A 27 26.28 10.08 18.67
CA GLY A 27 25.25 10.24 19.70
C GLY A 27 24.02 11.00 19.17
N ALA A 28 24.22 12.10 18.46
CA ALA A 28 23.13 12.86 17.85
C ALA A 28 22.39 12.09 16.74
N PHE A 29 23.13 11.30 15.95
CA PHE A 29 22.55 10.43 14.92
C PHE A 29 21.64 9.37 15.53
N PHE A 30 22.11 8.64 16.54
CA PHE A 30 21.29 7.64 17.24
C PHE A 30 20.12 8.27 17.99
N ALA A 31 20.32 9.42 18.65
CA ALA A 31 19.25 10.16 19.31
C ALA A 31 18.18 10.60 18.29
N GLY A 32 18.59 11.06 17.09
CA GLY A 32 17.68 11.39 16.00
C GLY A 32 16.89 10.18 15.48
N MET A 33 17.54 9.03 15.32
CA MET A 33 16.86 7.79 14.94
C MET A 33 15.86 7.34 16.02
N ILE A 34 16.26 7.32 17.27
CA ILE A 34 15.40 6.94 18.40
C ILE A 34 14.21 7.89 18.51
N SER A 35 14.44 9.21 18.34
CA SER A 35 13.35 10.19 18.40
C SER A 35 12.30 9.98 17.30
N LYS A 36 12.71 9.61 16.09
CA LYS A 36 11.77 9.28 14.99
C LYS A 36 10.90 8.07 15.28
N VAL A 37 11.43 7.09 16.01
CA VAL A 37 10.69 5.88 16.39
C VAL A 37 9.84 6.10 17.63
N ALA A 38 10.38 6.85 18.62
CA ALA A 38 9.73 7.04 19.92
C ALA A 38 8.70 8.19 19.94
N ILE A 39 8.92 9.24 19.13
CA ILE A 39 8.02 10.40 19.07
C ILE A 39 7.07 10.21 17.90
N LYS A 40 5.92 9.60 18.16
CA LYS A 40 4.84 9.54 17.17
C LYS A 40 4.13 10.89 17.13
N PRO A 41 4.01 11.56 15.97
CA PRO A 41 3.23 12.79 15.86
C PRO A 41 1.78 12.56 16.28
N ALA A 42 1.17 13.51 16.95
CA ALA A 42 -0.22 13.36 17.44
C ALA A 42 -1.23 13.00 16.33
N TRP A 43 -0.98 13.42 15.09
CA TRP A 43 -1.82 13.06 13.95
C TRP A 43 -1.71 11.58 13.58
N SER A 44 -0.55 10.92 13.78
CA SER A 44 -0.35 9.51 13.44
C SER A 44 -1.06 8.54 14.39
N THR A 45 -1.45 9.01 15.57
CA THR A 45 -2.19 8.23 16.57
C THR A 45 -3.69 8.55 16.58
N LYS A 46 -4.11 9.57 15.81
CA LYS A 46 -5.51 10.03 15.80
C LYS A 46 -6.47 8.99 15.23
N TYR A 47 -6.00 8.18 14.30
CA TYR A 47 -6.79 7.18 13.57
C TYR A 47 -6.32 5.76 13.87
N THR A 48 -5.83 5.52 15.09
CA THR A 48 -5.40 4.22 15.58
C THR A 48 -5.99 3.94 16.95
N ALA A 49 -6.19 2.65 17.25
CA ALA A 49 -6.55 2.17 18.58
C ALA A 49 -5.76 0.87 18.86
N THR A 50 -5.35 0.67 20.10
CA THR A 50 -4.83 -0.64 20.50
C THR A 50 -6.01 -1.59 20.64
N TRP A 51 -5.91 -2.77 20.07
CA TRP A 51 -6.97 -3.77 20.18
C TRP A 51 -7.22 -4.17 21.65
N SER A 52 -8.48 -4.27 22.01
CA SER A 52 -8.95 -4.86 23.26
C SER A 52 -10.33 -5.47 23.04
N GLU A 53 -10.70 -6.46 23.85
CA GLU A 53 -12.03 -7.08 23.83
C GLU A 53 -13.18 -6.12 24.18
N GLU A 54 -12.86 -4.95 24.71
CA GLU A 54 -13.85 -3.88 24.94
C GLU A 54 -14.34 -3.26 23.62
N LEU A 55 -13.55 -3.32 22.57
CA LEU A 55 -13.91 -2.81 21.24
C LEU A 55 -14.84 -3.76 20.49
N GLY A 56 -14.77 -5.06 20.76
CA GLY A 56 -15.55 -6.06 20.04
C GLY A 56 -14.93 -7.45 20.04
N THR A 57 -15.11 -8.17 18.95
CA THR A 57 -14.54 -9.51 18.75
C THR A 57 -13.59 -9.49 17.57
N LYS A 58 -12.37 -9.99 17.76
CA LYS A 58 -11.38 -10.20 16.70
C LYS A 58 -11.26 -11.70 16.44
N ILE A 59 -11.37 -12.09 15.19
CA ILE A 59 -11.13 -13.44 14.71
C ILE A 59 -9.97 -13.38 13.72
N THR A 60 -8.94 -14.16 13.96
CA THR A 60 -7.73 -14.16 13.14
C THR A 60 -7.64 -15.41 12.28
N ASP A 61 -6.90 -15.30 11.18
CA ASP A 61 -6.50 -16.41 10.32
C ASP A 61 -7.66 -17.23 9.74
N ILE A 62 -8.77 -16.55 9.42
CA ILE A 62 -9.88 -17.20 8.71
C ILE A 62 -9.44 -17.45 7.27
N SER A 63 -9.48 -18.72 6.84
CA SER A 63 -9.07 -19.12 5.49
C SER A 63 -10.14 -18.73 4.47
N TYR A 64 -9.70 -18.22 3.30
CA TYR A 64 -10.57 -17.98 2.14
C TYR A 64 -10.16 -18.78 0.90
N GLY A 65 -9.06 -19.52 0.96
CA GLY A 65 -8.54 -20.35 -0.13
C GLY A 65 -7.57 -21.40 0.39
N ASP A 66 -6.92 -22.08 -0.55
CA ASP A 66 -6.08 -23.25 -0.27
C ASP A 66 -4.60 -22.87 0.03
N GLU A 67 -4.17 -21.68 -0.38
CA GLU A 67 -2.79 -21.23 -0.13
C GLU A 67 -2.59 -20.81 1.33
N GLU A 68 -1.38 -20.98 1.84
CA GLU A 68 -1.05 -20.62 3.23
C GLU A 68 -1.33 -19.13 3.52
N ALA A 69 -1.12 -18.27 2.52
CA ALA A 69 -1.36 -16.83 2.61
C ALA A 69 -2.85 -16.47 2.53
N ASN A 70 -3.73 -17.35 2.06
CA ASN A 70 -5.15 -17.06 1.84
C ASN A 70 -5.93 -16.99 3.15
N LYS A 71 -5.62 -15.96 3.95
CA LYS A 71 -6.21 -15.72 5.28
C LYS A 71 -6.61 -14.26 5.45
N PHE A 72 -7.64 -14.05 6.25
CA PHE A 72 -8.02 -12.70 6.69
C PHE A 72 -8.28 -12.66 8.20
N ASP A 73 -8.19 -11.46 8.76
CA ASP A 73 -8.63 -11.15 10.12
C ASP A 73 -9.91 -10.33 10.07
N LEU A 74 -10.87 -10.66 10.93
CA LEU A 74 -12.17 -10.01 11.01
C LEU A 74 -12.34 -9.35 12.38
N TYR A 75 -12.71 -8.06 12.36
CA TYR A 75 -12.94 -7.23 13.53
C TYR A 75 -14.42 -6.83 13.58
N LEU A 76 -15.13 -7.34 14.57
CA LEU A 76 -16.57 -7.14 14.76
C LEU A 76 -16.80 -6.19 15.91
N PRO A 77 -17.50 -5.04 15.71
CA PRO A 77 -17.73 -4.08 16.77
C PRO A 77 -18.59 -4.67 17.90
N LYS A 78 -18.36 -4.21 19.13
CA LYS A 78 -19.10 -4.68 20.31
C LYS A 78 -20.60 -4.50 20.20
N ASP A 79 -21.03 -3.39 19.58
CA ASP A 79 -22.45 -3.15 19.31
C ASP A 79 -22.91 -3.99 18.13
N SER A 80 -23.62 -5.08 18.46
CA SER A 80 -24.22 -6.01 17.49
C SER A 80 -25.73 -5.81 17.31
N THR A 81 -26.26 -4.65 17.72
CA THR A 81 -27.71 -4.38 17.74
C THR A 81 -28.22 -3.65 16.50
N LYS A 82 -27.35 -3.22 15.60
CA LYS A 82 -27.74 -2.53 14.38
C LYS A 82 -28.30 -3.51 13.34
N ASP A 83 -29.27 -3.04 12.57
CA ASP A 83 -29.85 -3.81 11.46
C ASP A 83 -28.83 -4.08 10.36
N THR A 84 -27.91 -3.11 10.12
CA THR A 84 -26.85 -3.22 9.11
C THR A 84 -25.55 -2.56 9.54
N TYR A 85 -24.44 -2.97 8.90
CA TYR A 85 -23.10 -2.49 9.16
C TYR A 85 -22.39 -2.16 7.85
N GLY A 86 -21.57 -1.11 7.87
CA GLY A 86 -20.57 -0.88 6.82
C GLY A 86 -19.33 -1.74 7.09
N LEU A 87 -18.79 -2.34 6.02
CA LEU A 87 -17.54 -3.09 6.06
C LEU A 87 -16.39 -2.24 5.51
N VAL A 88 -15.28 -2.22 6.20
CA VAL A 88 -14.02 -1.65 5.70
C VAL A 88 -12.99 -2.76 5.53
N ILE A 89 -12.58 -2.99 4.30
CA ILE A 89 -11.49 -3.89 3.97
C ILE A 89 -10.23 -3.05 3.80
N TYR A 90 -9.17 -3.43 4.49
CA TYR A 90 -7.87 -2.77 4.35
C TYR A 90 -6.79 -3.76 3.95
N LEU A 91 -6.09 -3.43 2.87
CA LEU A 91 -5.05 -4.26 2.26
C LEU A 91 -3.68 -3.70 2.64
N HIS A 92 -2.82 -4.56 3.19
CA HIS A 92 -1.51 -4.17 3.70
C HIS A 92 -0.54 -3.71 2.61
N ALA A 93 0.40 -2.86 2.99
CA ALA A 93 1.53 -2.45 2.17
C ALA A 93 2.59 -3.56 2.07
N GLY A 94 3.68 -3.31 1.34
CA GLY A 94 4.84 -4.21 1.31
C GLY A 94 5.38 -4.54 -0.08
N GLY A 95 5.11 -3.71 -1.10
CA GLY A 95 5.67 -3.85 -2.44
C GLY A 95 5.30 -5.17 -3.13
N PHE A 96 4.19 -5.79 -2.75
CA PHE A 96 3.71 -7.09 -3.26
C PHE A 96 4.58 -8.30 -2.85
N THR A 97 5.63 -8.07 -2.06
CA THR A 97 6.66 -9.08 -1.68
C THR A 97 6.79 -9.25 -0.16
N SER A 98 6.17 -8.40 0.63
CA SER A 98 6.25 -8.41 2.10
C SER A 98 4.97 -7.81 2.71
N GLY A 99 4.86 -7.83 4.03
CA GLY A 99 3.71 -7.33 4.79
C GLY A 99 2.80 -8.43 5.27
N ASP A 100 1.90 -8.07 6.16
CA ASP A 100 0.88 -8.94 6.73
C ASP A 100 -0.35 -8.11 7.14
N LYS A 101 -1.52 -8.73 7.13
CA LYS A 101 -2.79 -8.14 7.58
C LYS A 101 -2.73 -7.61 9.03
N ALA A 102 -1.82 -8.16 9.85
CA ALA A 102 -1.62 -7.72 11.22
C ALA A 102 -0.87 -6.38 11.32
N ASP A 103 -0.17 -5.94 10.28
CA ASP A 103 0.56 -4.66 10.28
C ASP A 103 -0.39 -3.46 10.45
N ASP A 104 -1.64 -3.61 10.04
CA ASP A 104 -2.68 -2.57 10.08
C ASP A 104 -3.67 -2.75 11.25
N GLU A 105 -3.39 -3.64 12.21
CA GLU A 105 -4.27 -3.94 13.35
C GLU A 105 -4.76 -2.69 14.08
N ASN A 106 -3.90 -1.72 14.33
CA ASN A 106 -4.27 -0.51 15.07
C ASN A 106 -5.30 0.36 14.32
N MET A 107 -5.26 0.36 13.00
CA MET A 107 -6.26 1.06 12.19
C MET A 107 -7.56 0.26 12.11
N LEU A 108 -7.48 -1.06 11.91
CA LEU A 108 -8.65 -1.94 11.92
C LEU A 108 -9.37 -1.90 13.27
N ALA A 109 -8.64 -1.89 14.39
CA ALA A 109 -9.16 -1.71 15.73
C ALA A 109 -9.86 -0.34 15.88
N TRP A 110 -9.27 0.74 15.35
CA TRP A 110 -9.89 2.05 15.37
C TRP A 110 -11.21 2.08 14.57
N LEU A 111 -11.23 1.50 13.37
CA LEU A 111 -12.46 1.38 12.56
C LEU A 111 -13.53 0.59 13.30
N CYS A 112 -13.18 -0.53 13.92
CA CYS A 112 -14.05 -1.34 14.74
C CYS A 112 -14.61 -0.52 15.92
N SER A 113 -13.79 0.31 16.60
CA SER A 113 -14.23 1.21 17.66
C SER A 113 -15.23 2.27 17.23
N LYS A 114 -15.32 2.53 15.90
CA LYS A 114 -16.33 3.45 15.30
C LYS A 114 -17.60 2.73 14.88
N GLY A 115 -17.69 1.42 15.12
CA GLY A 115 -18.86 0.62 14.81
C GLY A 115 -18.93 0.10 13.39
N TYR A 116 -17.81 0.07 12.68
CA TYR A 116 -17.66 -0.62 11.40
C TYR A 116 -17.21 -2.06 11.64
N VAL A 117 -17.65 -2.97 10.80
CA VAL A 117 -16.95 -4.24 10.62
C VAL A 117 -15.71 -3.93 9.81
N ALA A 118 -14.55 -4.45 10.24
CA ALA A 118 -13.30 -4.23 9.53
C ALA A 118 -12.59 -5.56 9.25
N ALA A 119 -11.87 -5.65 8.14
CA ALA A 119 -11.10 -6.84 7.78
C ALA A 119 -9.76 -6.46 7.16
N GLY A 120 -8.71 -7.18 7.57
CA GLY A 120 -7.42 -7.19 6.91
C GLY A 120 -7.23 -8.50 6.16
N ILE A 121 -6.83 -8.44 4.90
CA ILE A 121 -6.70 -9.61 4.03
C ILE A 121 -5.25 -9.78 3.63
N ASN A 122 -4.69 -10.98 3.84
CA ASN A 122 -3.43 -11.41 3.26
C ASN A 122 -3.66 -11.90 1.83
N TYR A 123 -2.65 -11.78 1.01
CA TYR A 123 -2.57 -12.29 -0.36
C TYR A 123 -1.20 -12.92 -0.58
N THR A 124 -1.06 -13.81 -1.55
CA THR A 124 0.19 -14.53 -1.82
C THR A 124 1.31 -13.57 -2.20
N LEU A 125 2.28 -13.41 -1.30
CA LEU A 125 3.45 -12.56 -1.53
C LEU A 125 4.37 -13.19 -2.56
N ARG A 126 4.93 -12.36 -3.45
CA ARG A 126 5.94 -12.83 -4.38
C ARG A 126 7.25 -13.11 -3.66
N THR A 127 7.82 -14.27 -3.96
CA THR A 127 9.13 -14.72 -3.48
C THR A 127 10.00 -15.14 -4.66
N ASP A 128 11.26 -15.48 -4.40
CA ASP A 128 12.18 -16.01 -5.44
C ASP A 128 11.77 -17.42 -5.93
N THR A 129 10.83 -18.08 -5.24
CA THR A 129 10.45 -19.47 -5.51
C THR A 129 9.02 -19.63 -6.04
N ASN A 130 8.23 -18.54 -6.12
CA ASN A 130 6.88 -18.57 -6.66
C ASN A 130 6.71 -17.55 -7.79
N ASN A 131 5.61 -17.68 -8.53
CA ASN A 131 5.25 -16.80 -9.64
C ASN A 131 4.12 -15.83 -9.27
N ALA A 132 3.97 -15.49 -7.98
CA ALA A 132 2.94 -14.55 -7.56
C ALA A 132 3.13 -13.20 -8.28
N SER A 133 2.04 -12.66 -8.78
CA SER A 133 1.98 -11.39 -9.51
C SER A 133 0.88 -10.50 -8.92
N VAL A 134 0.89 -9.23 -9.29
CA VAL A 134 -0.20 -8.31 -8.87
C VAL A 134 -1.55 -8.79 -9.39
N LEU A 135 -1.56 -9.41 -10.58
CA LEU A 135 -2.79 -10.00 -11.13
C LEU A 135 -3.30 -11.14 -10.25
N LEU A 136 -2.43 -12.09 -9.87
CA LEU A 136 -2.80 -13.18 -8.95
C LEU A 136 -3.33 -12.60 -7.63
N GLN A 137 -2.60 -11.69 -7.00
CA GLN A 137 -2.97 -11.07 -5.74
C GLN A 137 -4.32 -10.33 -5.83
N SER A 138 -4.58 -9.63 -6.93
CA SER A 138 -5.86 -8.95 -7.15
C SER A 138 -7.04 -9.94 -7.29
N ASN A 139 -6.80 -11.11 -7.90
CA ASN A 139 -7.81 -12.15 -8.02
C ASN A 139 -8.08 -12.82 -6.66
N GLU A 140 -7.04 -13.08 -5.86
CA GLU A 140 -7.18 -13.58 -4.49
C GLU A 140 -8.02 -12.61 -3.62
N ILE A 141 -7.82 -11.30 -3.75
CA ILE A 141 -8.66 -10.30 -3.06
C ILE A 141 -10.12 -10.39 -3.54
N LYS A 142 -10.34 -10.54 -4.86
CA LYS A 142 -11.69 -10.71 -5.41
C LYS A 142 -12.39 -11.96 -4.84
N GLU A 143 -11.66 -13.05 -4.66
CA GLU A 143 -12.16 -14.30 -4.08
C GLU A 143 -12.40 -14.20 -2.57
N ALA A 144 -11.54 -13.45 -1.84
CA ALA A 144 -11.66 -13.30 -0.40
C ALA A 144 -12.90 -12.48 0.02
N ILE A 145 -13.21 -11.42 -0.69
CA ILE A 145 -14.24 -10.44 -0.27
C ILE A 145 -15.63 -11.05 -0.05
N PRO A 146 -16.18 -11.93 -0.91
CA PRO A 146 -17.45 -12.60 -0.64
C PRO A 146 -17.42 -13.42 0.65
N ILE A 147 -16.30 -14.08 0.94
CA ILE A 147 -16.13 -14.92 2.13
C ILE A 147 -16.08 -14.05 3.39
N VAL A 148 -15.41 -12.88 3.35
CA VAL A 148 -15.40 -11.91 4.44
C VAL A 148 -16.83 -11.43 4.76
N VAL A 149 -17.62 -11.10 3.75
CA VAL A 149 -19.01 -10.65 3.91
C VAL A 149 -19.88 -11.78 4.50
N GLU A 150 -19.74 -13.00 4.00
CA GLU A 150 -20.48 -14.17 4.49
C GLU A 150 -20.11 -14.48 5.95
N GLU A 151 -18.82 -14.46 6.29
CA GLU A 151 -18.35 -14.72 7.65
C GLU A 151 -18.84 -13.67 8.65
N ALA A 152 -18.87 -12.38 8.27
CA ALA A 152 -19.50 -11.35 9.09
C ALA A 152 -20.98 -11.62 9.30
N LYS A 153 -21.71 -11.98 8.25
CA LYS A 153 -23.15 -12.30 8.31
C LYS A 153 -23.43 -13.52 9.20
N ASN A 154 -22.62 -14.59 9.08
CA ASN A 154 -22.76 -15.79 9.90
C ASN A 154 -22.57 -15.52 11.40
N ARG A 155 -21.90 -14.41 11.73
CA ARG A 155 -21.71 -13.93 13.12
C ARG A 155 -22.74 -12.88 13.55
N GLY A 156 -23.75 -12.62 12.72
CA GLY A 156 -24.85 -11.70 13.05
C GLY A 156 -24.64 -10.25 12.60
N TYR A 157 -23.60 -9.97 11.80
CA TYR A 157 -23.33 -8.63 11.26
C TYR A 157 -23.75 -8.55 9.79
N ASN A 158 -24.95 -8.07 9.55
CA ASN A 158 -25.47 -7.91 8.18
C ASN A 158 -24.80 -6.71 7.48
N ILE A 159 -23.96 -6.98 6.48
CA ILE A 159 -23.25 -5.95 5.72
C ILE A 159 -24.14 -5.44 4.59
N ASP A 160 -24.37 -4.12 4.53
CA ASP A 160 -25.17 -3.49 3.46
C ASP A 160 -24.34 -2.69 2.45
N LYS A 161 -23.10 -2.37 2.78
CA LYS A 161 -22.16 -1.63 1.94
C LYS A 161 -20.74 -1.83 2.43
N MET A 162 -19.78 -1.60 1.54
CA MET A 162 -18.37 -1.70 1.90
C MET A 162 -17.50 -0.64 1.22
N THR A 163 -16.28 -0.52 1.73
CA THR A 163 -15.16 0.15 1.08
C THR A 163 -13.93 -0.75 1.07
N VAL A 164 -13.11 -0.65 0.05
CA VAL A 164 -11.80 -1.30 -0.02
C VAL A 164 -10.74 -0.21 -0.02
N ALA A 165 -9.74 -0.37 0.82
CA ALA A 165 -8.71 0.62 1.06
C ALA A 165 -7.34 -0.04 1.23
N GLY A 166 -6.27 0.74 1.20
CA GLY A 166 -4.93 0.21 1.44
C GLY A 166 -3.84 1.27 1.36
N GLY A 167 -2.61 0.86 1.67
CA GLY A 167 -1.41 1.67 1.51
C GLY A 167 -0.44 1.04 0.50
N SER A 168 0.24 1.83 -0.33
CA SER A 168 1.26 1.33 -1.27
C SER A 168 0.73 0.15 -2.11
N ALA A 169 1.32 -1.03 -2.05
CA ALA A 169 0.85 -2.23 -2.75
C ALA A 169 -0.63 -2.53 -2.47
N GLY A 170 -1.07 -2.43 -1.19
CA GLY A 170 -2.47 -2.62 -0.82
C GLY A 170 -3.39 -1.56 -1.43
N HIS A 171 -2.93 -0.32 -1.60
CA HIS A 171 -3.71 0.71 -2.30
C HIS A 171 -3.87 0.39 -3.79
N ALA A 172 -2.82 -0.13 -4.46
CA ALA A 172 -2.94 -0.59 -5.85
C ALA A 172 -3.99 -1.69 -6.00
N LEU A 173 -3.95 -2.72 -5.13
CA LEU A 173 -4.92 -3.80 -5.12
C LEU A 173 -6.34 -3.31 -4.79
N ALA A 174 -6.47 -2.35 -3.86
CA ALA A 174 -7.75 -1.74 -3.53
C ALA A 174 -8.36 -0.98 -4.71
N MET A 175 -7.55 -0.19 -5.44
CA MET A 175 -7.99 0.51 -6.65
C MET A 175 -8.38 -0.47 -7.78
N ILE A 176 -7.61 -1.54 -7.98
CA ILE A 176 -7.94 -2.58 -8.96
C ILE A 176 -9.31 -3.17 -8.65
N TYR A 177 -9.55 -3.58 -7.40
CA TYR A 177 -10.85 -4.08 -6.99
C TYR A 177 -11.97 -3.04 -7.18
N ALA A 178 -11.72 -1.82 -6.72
CA ALA A 178 -12.70 -0.72 -6.72
C ALA A 178 -13.16 -0.30 -8.13
N TYR A 179 -12.26 -0.35 -9.12
CA TYR A 179 -12.57 0.12 -10.47
C TYR A 179 -12.86 -1.00 -11.45
N ARG A 180 -12.18 -2.15 -11.30
CA ARG A 180 -12.35 -3.32 -12.18
C ARG A 180 -13.45 -4.27 -11.72
N ASP A 181 -13.51 -4.56 -10.40
CA ASP A 181 -14.28 -5.68 -9.87
C ASP A 181 -15.50 -5.27 -9.02
N ALA A 182 -15.66 -3.99 -8.68
CA ALA A 182 -16.70 -3.52 -7.77
C ALA A 182 -18.13 -3.84 -8.21
N GLN A 183 -18.38 -4.01 -9.52
CA GLN A 183 -19.70 -4.37 -10.05
C GLN A 183 -20.11 -5.80 -9.70
N ASP A 184 -19.13 -6.69 -9.48
CA ASP A 184 -19.33 -8.09 -9.10
C ASP A 184 -19.32 -8.28 -7.57
N ALA A 185 -19.20 -7.20 -6.80
CA ALA A 185 -19.08 -7.24 -5.36
C ALA A 185 -20.34 -7.80 -4.67
N PRO A 186 -20.23 -8.56 -3.56
CA PRO A 186 -21.37 -9.16 -2.87
C PRO A 186 -22.30 -8.12 -2.22
N VAL A 187 -21.77 -6.91 -1.95
CA VAL A 187 -22.50 -5.74 -1.47
C VAL A 187 -21.92 -4.48 -2.15
N PRO A 188 -22.70 -3.38 -2.28
CA PRO A 188 -22.22 -2.18 -2.93
C PRO A 188 -20.91 -1.65 -2.36
N VAL A 189 -19.92 -1.42 -3.22
CA VAL A 189 -18.71 -0.66 -2.89
C VAL A 189 -19.05 0.82 -3.02
N VAL A 190 -19.01 1.57 -1.91
CA VAL A 190 -19.52 2.95 -1.89
C VAL A 190 -18.44 4.01 -2.06
N PHE A 191 -17.18 3.68 -1.79
CA PHE A 191 -16.01 4.50 -2.10
C PHE A 191 -14.74 3.67 -1.93
N THR A 192 -13.60 4.21 -2.39
CA THR A 192 -12.26 3.69 -2.09
C THR A 192 -11.38 4.80 -1.56
N PHE A 193 -10.43 4.44 -0.68
CA PHE A 193 -9.43 5.39 -0.20
C PHE A 193 -8.07 4.72 0.00
N GLY A 194 -7.02 5.51 -0.12
CA GLY A 194 -5.68 5.00 0.12
C GLY A 194 -4.59 6.00 -0.25
N ALA A 195 -3.37 5.55 -0.18
CA ALA A 195 -2.21 6.37 -0.48
C ALA A 195 -1.10 5.60 -1.21
N VAL A 196 -0.44 6.28 -2.12
CA VAL A 196 0.82 5.91 -2.77
C VAL A 196 0.83 4.51 -3.40
N GLY A 197 -0.29 4.07 -3.99
CA GLY A 197 -0.33 2.84 -4.79
C GLY A 197 -0.07 3.12 -6.27
N PRO A 198 0.72 2.30 -6.98
CA PRO A 198 0.83 2.41 -8.43
C PRO A 198 -0.54 2.21 -9.08
N SER A 199 -0.93 3.17 -9.92
CA SER A 199 -2.26 3.19 -10.55
C SER A 199 -2.26 2.74 -12.00
N CYS A 200 -1.09 2.77 -12.66
CA CYS A 200 -0.90 2.29 -14.04
C CYS A 200 0.56 1.97 -14.34
N PHE A 201 0.79 1.33 -15.48
CA PHE A 201 2.09 0.77 -15.86
C PHE A 201 2.51 1.25 -17.27
N TYR A 202 2.67 2.57 -17.42
CA TYR A 202 3.27 3.18 -18.59
C TYR A 202 4.75 3.44 -18.32
N VAL A 203 5.66 3.00 -19.20
CA VAL A 203 7.11 3.14 -18.98
C VAL A 203 7.55 4.58 -18.75
N GLU A 204 6.85 5.54 -19.36
CA GLU A 204 7.11 6.97 -19.23
C GLU A 204 6.91 7.47 -17.79
N ASP A 205 6.01 6.84 -17.06
CA ASP A 205 5.69 7.20 -15.68
C ASP A 205 6.67 6.58 -14.67
N TRP A 206 7.48 5.60 -15.10
CA TRP A 206 8.37 4.81 -14.25
C TRP A 206 9.83 5.30 -14.28
N GLY A 207 10.04 6.60 -14.50
CA GLY A 207 11.35 7.24 -14.52
C GLY A 207 12.14 7.10 -13.21
N VAL A 208 11.46 6.93 -12.07
CA VAL A 208 12.11 6.62 -10.77
C VAL A 208 12.97 5.35 -10.85
N TYR A 209 12.59 4.41 -11.70
CA TYR A 209 13.33 3.16 -11.97
C TYR A 209 14.14 3.20 -13.28
N GLY A 210 14.19 4.37 -13.94
CA GLY A 210 14.94 4.53 -15.21
C GLY A 210 14.30 3.82 -16.39
N LEU A 211 13.00 3.49 -16.34
CA LEU A 211 12.32 2.76 -17.42
C LEU A 211 11.92 3.66 -18.59
N ASP A 212 11.89 4.97 -18.39
CA ASP A 212 11.47 6.01 -19.34
C ASP A 212 12.54 6.37 -20.41
N GLN A 213 13.76 5.83 -20.30
CA GLN A 213 14.90 6.27 -21.09
C GLN A 213 14.89 5.77 -22.53
N ASN A 214 14.03 4.80 -22.84
CA ASN A 214 13.91 4.18 -24.18
C ASN A 214 15.24 3.65 -24.76
N THR A 215 16.19 3.23 -23.91
CA THR A 215 17.40 2.50 -24.28
C THR A 215 17.09 1.01 -24.36
N GLU A 216 18.00 0.21 -24.93
CA GLU A 216 17.86 -1.25 -24.94
C GLU A 216 17.79 -1.80 -23.50
N GLU A 217 18.66 -1.31 -22.63
CA GLU A 217 18.71 -1.71 -21.22
C GLU A 217 17.42 -1.34 -20.47
N SER A 218 16.87 -0.14 -20.67
CA SER A 218 15.62 0.27 -20.01
C SER A 218 14.43 -0.53 -20.52
N ARG A 219 14.37 -0.90 -21.80
CA ARG A 219 13.31 -1.76 -22.34
C ARG A 219 13.39 -3.19 -21.79
N ILE A 220 14.60 -3.76 -21.66
CA ILE A 220 14.79 -5.06 -21.01
C ILE A 220 14.36 -5.00 -19.54
N ALA A 221 14.75 -3.95 -18.80
CA ALA A 221 14.36 -3.76 -17.41
C ALA A 221 12.85 -3.62 -17.25
N ALA A 222 12.20 -2.83 -18.11
CA ALA A 222 10.74 -2.65 -18.12
C ALA A 222 10.02 -3.97 -18.44
N ALA A 223 10.45 -4.69 -19.47
CA ALA A 223 9.89 -5.98 -19.85
C ALA A 223 9.95 -6.99 -18.70
N ASN A 224 11.10 -7.10 -18.04
CA ASN A 224 11.29 -7.99 -16.90
C ASN A 224 10.40 -7.60 -15.71
N LEU A 225 10.38 -6.32 -15.32
CA LEU A 225 9.57 -5.84 -14.19
C LEU A 225 8.08 -6.02 -14.45
N PHE A 226 7.60 -5.60 -15.62
CA PHE A 226 6.18 -5.67 -15.95
C PHE A 226 5.70 -7.11 -16.18
N SER A 227 6.56 -7.99 -16.71
CA SER A 227 6.26 -9.43 -16.77
C SER A 227 6.02 -10.01 -15.37
N VAL A 228 6.87 -9.65 -14.42
CA VAL A 228 6.74 -10.09 -13.02
C VAL A 228 5.46 -9.55 -12.38
N MET A 229 5.16 -8.28 -12.57
CA MET A 229 3.98 -7.65 -11.97
C MET A 229 2.69 -8.12 -12.63
N GLY A 230 2.66 -8.23 -13.96
CA GLY A 230 1.50 -8.69 -14.71
C GLY A 230 1.26 -10.20 -14.63
N GLY A 231 2.31 -10.99 -14.30
CA GLY A 231 2.23 -12.45 -14.35
C GLY A 231 2.12 -12.99 -15.79
N VAL A 232 2.60 -12.23 -16.76
CA VAL A 232 2.53 -12.53 -18.19
C VAL A 232 3.85 -12.13 -18.85
N GLU A 233 4.32 -12.90 -19.83
CA GLU A 233 5.54 -12.56 -20.56
C GLU A 233 5.35 -11.26 -21.36
N ILE A 234 6.27 -10.32 -21.16
CA ILE A 234 6.40 -9.06 -21.93
C ILE A 234 7.80 -8.99 -22.47
N THR A 235 7.93 -8.65 -23.75
CA THR A 235 9.22 -8.57 -24.44
C THR A 235 9.70 -7.12 -24.57
N PRO A 236 11.01 -6.87 -24.71
CA PRO A 236 11.53 -5.53 -25.00
C PRO A 236 10.97 -4.91 -26.28
N GLU A 237 10.59 -5.73 -27.26
CA GLU A 237 9.95 -5.29 -28.50
C GLU A 237 8.52 -4.78 -28.24
N GLU A 238 7.75 -5.47 -27.36
CA GLU A 238 6.42 -5.00 -26.95
C GLU A 238 6.51 -3.70 -26.14
N ILE A 239 7.55 -3.54 -25.32
CA ILE A 239 7.84 -2.24 -24.67
C ILE A 239 8.09 -1.16 -25.71
N GLN A 240 8.91 -1.44 -26.71
CA GLN A 240 9.28 -0.48 -27.76
C GLN A 240 8.07 -0.03 -28.60
N ASN A 241 7.18 -0.93 -28.94
CA ASN A 241 6.01 -0.64 -29.81
C ASN A 241 4.74 -0.30 -29.02
N GLY A 242 4.76 -0.36 -27.68
CA GLY A 242 3.67 -0.01 -26.78
C GLY A 242 2.61 -1.09 -26.62
N SER A 243 2.71 -2.24 -27.28
CA SER A 243 1.67 -3.28 -27.20
C SER A 243 1.59 -3.98 -25.84
N TYR A 244 2.59 -3.83 -24.98
CA TYR A 244 2.58 -4.35 -23.59
C TYR A 244 1.45 -3.76 -22.73
N THR A 245 0.93 -2.58 -23.07
CA THR A 245 -0.11 -1.90 -22.28
C THR A 245 -1.36 -2.74 -22.14
N GLU A 246 -1.78 -3.43 -23.20
CA GLU A 246 -2.91 -4.35 -23.17
C GLU A 246 -2.70 -5.50 -22.15
N LYS A 247 -1.48 -6.02 -22.05
CA LYS A 247 -1.12 -7.06 -21.09
C LYS A 247 -1.10 -6.54 -19.65
N MET A 248 -0.79 -5.24 -19.46
CA MET A 248 -0.74 -4.59 -18.16
C MET A 248 -2.09 -4.02 -17.73
N LYS A 249 -3.04 -3.86 -18.63
CA LYS A 249 -4.38 -3.34 -18.35
C LYS A 249 -5.07 -4.02 -17.15
N PRO A 250 -5.03 -5.37 -16.98
CA PRO A 250 -5.71 -6.02 -15.85
C PRO A 250 -5.27 -5.52 -14.48
N ILE A 251 -4.05 -4.98 -14.35
CA ILE A 251 -3.50 -4.45 -13.09
C ILE A 251 -3.30 -2.93 -13.10
N SER A 252 -3.63 -2.25 -14.18
CA SER A 252 -3.58 -0.80 -14.34
C SER A 252 -4.92 -0.18 -13.94
N ALA A 253 -5.10 0.10 -12.64
CA ALA A 253 -6.39 0.55 -12.10
C ALA A 253 -6.96 1.78 -12.84
N ALA A 254 -6.11 2.75 -13.23
CA ALA A 254 -6.54 3.94 -13.96
C ALA A 254 -7.24 3.64 -15.30
N GLU A 255 -6.91 2.50 -15.94
CA GLU A 255 -7.51 2.06 -17.22
C GLU A 255 -8.96 1.54 -17.06
N TRP A 256 -9.42 1.34 -15.85
CA TRP A 256 -10.76 0.85 -15.53
C TRP A 256 -11.69 1.96 -15.05
N VAL A 257 -11.19 3.19 -14.95
CA VAL A 257 -12.00 4.34 -14.55
C VAL A 257 -13.04 4.63 -15.64
N SER A 258 -14.28 4.80 -15.24
CA SER A 258 -15.44 5.09 -16.09
C SER A 258 -16.41 6.02 -15.37
N GLU A 259 -17.46 6.45 -16.04
CA GLU A 259 -18.54 7.24 -15.44
C GLU A 259 -19.25 6.54 -14.27
N ASN A 260 -19.13 5.20 -14.18
CA ASN A 260 -19.70 4.38 -13.11
C ASN A 260 -18.71 4.10 -11.97
N THR A 261 -17.50 4.66 -12.03
CA THR A 261 -16.49 4.48 -10.98
C THR A 261 -16.94 5.14 -9.68
N ILE A 262 -16.74 4.42 -8.59
CA ILE A 262 -17.14 4.86 -7.25
C ILE A 262 -16.30 6.06 -6.77
N PRO A 263 -16.81 6.87 -5.82
CA PRO A 263 -16.07 7.97 -5.22
C PRO A 263 -14.71 7.53 -4.68
N THR A 264 -13.69 8.36 -4.91
CA THR A 264 -12.29 8.01 -4.66
C THR A 264 -11.56 9.07 -3.83
N VAL A 265 -10.80 8.64 -2.82
CA VAL A 265 -9.93 9.52 -2.01
C VAL A 265 -8.51 8.97 -2.05
N VAL A 266 -7.59 9.72 -2.62
CA VAL A 266 -6.18 9.29 -2.77
C VAL A 266 -5.20 10.37 -2.33
N ALA A 267 -4.03 9.94 -1.88
CA ALA A 267 -2.93 10.81 -1.51
C ALA A 267 -1.60 10.32 -2.10
N TYR A 268 -0.81 11.23 -2.67
CA TYR A 268 0.49 10.91 -3.26
C TYR A 268 1.54 11.97 -2.89
N GLY A 269 2.78 11.51 -2.65
CA GLY A 269 3.92 12.37 -2.42
C GLY A 269 4.54 12.82 -3.75
N THR A 270 4.74 14.13 -3.92
CA THR A 270 5.32 14.68 -5.17
C THR A 270 6.79 14.30 -5.38
N CYS A 271 7.49 13.93 -4.31
CA CYS A 271 8.88 13.49 -4.34
C CYS A 271 9.04 12.03 -3.89
N ASP A 272 7.99 11.22 -4.04
CA ASP A 272 8.05 9.78 -3.76
C ASP A 272 9.08 9.11 -4.68
N LYS A 273 10.00 8.33 -4.08
CA LYS A 273 11.06 7.61 -4.78
C LYS A 273 10.75 6.13 -4.99
N VAL A 274 9.58 5.71 -4.58
CA VAL A 274 9.13 4.31 -4.65
C VAL A 274 7.91 4.20 -5.55
N THR A 275 6.88 5.00 -5.29
CA THR A 275 5.67 5.01 -6.12
C THR A 275 5.73 6.16 -7.13
N GLN A 276 5.35 5.86 -8.35
CA GLN A 276 5.45 6.76 -9.49
C GLN A 276 4.39 7.86 -9.38
N PHE A 277 4.81 9.08 -9.06
CA PHE A 277 3.91 10.23 -8.97
C PHE A 277 3.22 10.53 -10.31
N LEU A 278 3.94 10.38 -11.44
CA LEU A 278 3.36 10.59 -12.78
C LEU A 278 2.19 9.63 -13.07
N ALA A 279 2.29 8.37 -12.65
CA ALA A 279 1.19 7.42 -12.77
C ALA A 279 -0.07 7.88 -12.01
N SER A 280 0.11 8.56 -10.87
CA SER A 280 -1.02 9.11 -10.12
C SER A 280 -1.70 10.30 -10.80
N LEU A 281 -0.97 11.05 -11.62
CA LEU A 281 -1.55 12.13 -12.43
C LEU A 281 -2.46 11.58 -13.55
N ARG A 282 -2.10 10.43 -14.16
CA ARG A 282 -2.98 9.72 -15.10
C ARG A 282 -4.25 9.23 -14.41
N LEU A 283 -4.15 8.73 -13.18
CA LEU A 283 -5.34 8.38 -12.40
C LEU A 283 -6.22 9.61 -12.18
N LYS A 284 -5.62 10.73 -11.79
CA LYS A 284 -6.35 11.98 -11.58
C LYS A 284 -7.08 12.43 -12.84
N GLU A 285 -6.38 12.44 -13.98
CA GLU A 285 -6.96 12.77 -15.30
C GLU A 285 -8.12 11.82 -15.64
N ALA A 286 -7.94 10.51 -15.48
CA ALA A 286 -9.00 9.54 -15.74
C ALA A 286 -10.23 9.77 -14.86
N LEU A 287 -10.07 10.10 -13.58
CA LEU A 287 -11.18 10.43 -12.68
C LEU A 287 -11.89 11.73 -13.11
N GLU A 288 -11.15 12.77 -13.51
CA GLU A 288 -11.67 14.04 -14.00
C GLU A 288 -12.46 13.85 -15.29
N ASP A 289 -11.89 13.17 -16.28
CA ASP A 289 -12.49 12.97 -17.60
C ASP A 289 -13.78 12.16 -17.55
N ASN A 290 -13.90 11.28 -16.57
CA ASN A 290 -15.11 10.46 -16.38
C ASN A 290 -16.09 11.06 -15.35
N GLY A 291 -15.82 12.26 -14.81
CA GLY A 291 -16.73 12.97 -13.90
C GLY A 291 -16.91 12.26 -12.54
N VAL A 292 -15.94 11.47 -12.12
CA VAL A 292 -15.95 10.74 -10.84
C VAL A 292 -15.84 11.73 -9.69
N ASP A 293 -16.61 11.53 -8.60
CA ASP A 293 -16.40 12.29 -7.36
C ASP A 293 -15.11 11.83 -6.69
N TYR A 294 -14.12 12.71 -6.58
CA TYR A 294 -12.83 12.36 -6.02
C TYR A 294 -12.20 13.46 -5.17
N LYS A 295 -11.29 13.04 -4.28
CA LYS A 295 -10.35 13.93 -3.58
C LYS A 295 -8.94 13.43 -3.78
N TYR A 296 -8.12 14.27 -4.36
CA TYR A 296 -6.72 14.01 -4.62
C TYR A 296 -5.84 14.92 -3.77
N TYR A 297 -5.04 14.33 -2.90
CA TYR A 297 -4.13 15.07 -2.02
C TYR A 297 -2.70 14.92 -2.51
N GLU A 298 -2.07 16.04 -2.87
CA GLU A 298 -0.65 16.11 -3.11
C GLU A 298 0.07 16.46 -1.81
N LEU A 299 1.04 15.65 -1.45
CA LEU A 299 1.87 15.85 -0.26
C LEU A 299 3.24 16.35 -0.71
N PRO A 300 3.48 17.68 -0.69
CA PRO A 300 4.79 18.22 -0.99
C PRO A 300 5.76 17.89 0.16
N ASN A 301 7.05 17.71 -0.18
CA ASN A 301 8.11 17.55 0.83
C ASN A 301 8.47 18.87 1.50
#